data_b744ee9b2e268d222159f73eb4c141e7
#
_entry.id   b744ee9b2e268d222159f73eb4c141e7
#
_cell.length_a   1.000
_cell.length_b   1.000
_cell.length_c   1.000
_cell.angle_alpha   90.00
_cell.angle_beta   90.00
_cell.angle_gamma   90.00
#
_symmetry.space_group_name_H-M   'P 1'
#
loop_
_entity.id
_entity.type
_entity.pdbx_description
1 polymer ?
#
loop_
_entity_poly.entity_id
_entity_poly.type
_entity_poly.pdbx_seq_one_letter_code
_entity_poly.pdbx_strand_id
1 'polypeptide(L)'
;MKQILSILLFGASSIAMAQPMAEMQPELDHPITEPTATEMTLETPKESKMQSLGQQALQDIKENTKFGGYVIGQAVFNDNDASKVQSNFNLRLIRLYVDGKVLDFQYKLQLQANGFGNDSKGNSPRVVDAWIEWQKFEFAKIRFGQFKRAFTFENPMNPWDIGANGYAQLTSKLAGMSDRVGEHSSNGRDMGVQLQGDFLPIGKDQHNLFHYQFGVYNGQGINKSDQNGHKDYIGGFFVRPIKELQLAVFGWSGDYVANGITVDRKRLAYGLKYDGKINVRAEYARSHGRKIGTDANGLPAAVGANRADAWYAIVGVPVGEHWKFWGKYDVYRDNKEWNSTKSLYNLTAEYYFYKNLKIQGTYSYTHDRTAVDKDYNTFDLQVYYRF
;
A
#
# COMPACT_ATOMS: atom_id res chain seq x y z
N MET A 1 19.65 20.26 -8.82
CA MET A 1 19.34 19.89 -7.44
C MET A 1 18.89 21.05 -6.55
N LYS A 2 19.49 22.25 -6.63
CA LYS A 2 19.07 23.42 -5.80
C LYS A 2 17.67 23.99 -6.12
N GLN A 3 17.14 23.80 -7.33
CA GLN A 3 15.83 24.35 -7.72
C GLN A 3 14.63 23.46 -7.36
N ILE A 4 14.82 22.17 -7.11
CA ILE A 4 13.74 21.27 -6.73
C ILE A 4 13.40 21.37 -5.24
N LEU A 5 14.36 21.81 -4.42
CA LEU A 5 14.16 22.01 -2.97
C LEU A 5 13.28 23.23 -2.66
N SER A 6 13.23 24.22 -3.55
CA SER A 6 12.44 25.45 -3.36
C SER A 6 10.92 25.23 -3.52
N ILE A 7 10.49 24.20 -4.21
CA ILE A 7 9.07 23.95 -4.47
C ILE A 7 8.36 23.28 -3.29
N LEU A 8 9.09 22.59 -2.43
CA LEU A 8 8.54 21.91 -1.25
C LEU A 8 8.43 22.79 0.00
N LEU A 9 9.04 23.98 0.01
CA LEU A 9 9.04 24.90 1.15
C LEU A 9 8.01 26.04 1.06
N PHE A 10 7.30 26.21 -0.04
CA PHE A 10 6.34 27.31 -0.25
C PHE A 10 4.87 26.95 -0.03
N GLY A 11 4.54 25.75 0.43
CA GLY A 11 3.17 25.27 0.63
C GLY A 11 2.53 25.53 2.00
N ALA A 12 3.17 26.26 2.92
CA ALA A 12 2.70 26.34 4.31
C ALA A 12 2.52 27.79 4.85
N SER A 13 2.23 28.75 3.99
CA SER A 13 1.85 30.08 4.49
C SER A 13 0.88 30.77 3.56
N SER A 14 -0.38 30.68 3.83
CA SER A 14 -1.41 31.72 3.67
C SER A 14 -2.83 31.13 3.77
N ILE A 15 -3.42 31.16 4.94
CA ILE A 15 -4.86 31.40 5.13
C ILE A 15 -4.99 32.16 6.44
N ALA A 16 -5.08 33.47 6.34
CA ALA A 16 -5.72 34.33 7.31
C ALA A 16 -6.48 35.39 6.51
N MET A 17 -7.75 35.18 6.34
CA MET A 17 -8.67 36.22 5.89
C MET A 17 -9.16 36.99 7.12
N ALA A 18 -8.75 38.27 7.21
CA ALA A 18 -9.35 39.22 8.14
C ALA A 18 -10.61 39.83 7.51
N GLN A 19 -11.70 39.83 8.25
CA GLN A 19 -12.82 40.72 7.99
C GLN A 19 -12.72 41.99 8.83
N PRO A 20 -13.18 43.15 8.33
CA PRO A 20 -13.04 44.43 9.03
C PRO A 20 -14.11 44.60 10.10
N MET A 21 -13.69 45.01 11.27
CA MET A 21 -14.62 45.53 12.29
C MET A 21 -14.63 47.04 12.27
N ALA A 22 -15.85 47.56 12.44
CA ALA A 22 -16.23 48.98 12.42
C ALA A 22 -15.59 49.78 13.55
N GLU A 23 -15.40 51.07 13.26
CA GLU A 23 -15.01 52.14 14.15
C GLU A 23 -15.98 52.34 15.33
N MET A 24 -15.42 52.53 16.51
CA MET A 24 -16.01 53.36 17.55
C MET A 24 -14.90 54.22 18.18
N GLN A 25 -15.12 55.52 18.16
CA GLN A 25 -14.31 56.53 18.75
C GLN A 25 -14.81 56.92 20.15
N PRO A 26 -14.16 57.89 20.85
CA PRO A 26 -13.57 57.63 22.16
C PRO A 26 -14.24 58.47 23.28
N GLU A 27 -13.90 58.22 24.52
CA GLU A 27 -13.94 59.28 25.50
C GLU A 27 -13.12 59.01 26.79
N LEU A 28 -12.29 60.02 27.10
CA LEU A 28 -11.97 60.66 28.38
C LEU A 28 -10.79 60.17 29.22
N ASP A 29 -9.91 61.15 29.26
CA ASP A 29 -8.81 61.51 30.21
C ASP A 29 -8.93 60.99 31.63
N HIS A 30 -7.83 60.36 32.09
CA HIS A 30 -7.23 60.63 33.42
C HIS A 30 -5.71 60.39 33.41
N PRO A 31 -4.90 61.21 34.05
CA PRO A 31 -3.45 61.04 34.04
C PRO A 31 -3.04 60.00 35.08
N ILE A 32 -2.34 58.98 34.66
CA ILE A 32 -1.71 58.00 35.55
C ILE A 32 -0.18 58.14 35.39
N THR A 33 0.46 58.44 36.51
CA THR A 33 1.88 58.46 36.72
C THR A 33 2.58 57.19 36.25
N GLU A 34 3.64 57.34 35.46
CA GLU A 34 4.53 56.28 35.02
C GLU A 34 5.26 55.63 36.21
N PRO A 35 5.25 54.26 36.28
CA PRO A 35 6.28 53.54 37.01
C PRO A 35 7.42 53.20 36.06
N THR A 36 8.63 53.54 36.46
CA THR A 36 9.91 53.25 35.83
C THR A 36 9.98 51.79 35.37
N ALA A 37 10.05 51.56 34.07
CA ALA A 37 10.22 50.25 33.47
C ALA A 37 11.63 49.72 33.75
N THR A 38 11.74 48.76 34.65
CA THR A 38 12.88 47.84 34.67
C THR A 38 12.67 46.87 33.49
N GLU A 39 13.43 47.02 32.42
CA GLU A 39 13.50 46.06 31.35
C GLU A 39 13.98 44.70 31.91
N MET A 40 13.07 43.86 32.28
CA MET A 40 13.31 42.43 32.36
C MET A 40 13.22 41.87 30.94
N THR A 41 14.34 41.72 30.27
CA THR A 41 14.48 40.88 29.09
C THR A 41 14.17 39.45 29.51
N LEU A 42 12.92 39.08 29.42
CA LEU A 42 12.48 37.66 29.40
C LEU A 42 12.88 37.09 28.04
N GLU A 43 14.10 36.57 27.94
CA GLU A 43 14.40 35.60 26.90
C GLU A 43 13.41 34.46 27.03
N THR A 44 12.47 34.37 26.09
CA THR A 44 11.48 33.30 26.08
C THR A 44 12.17 32.00 25.76
N PRO A 45 12.21 31.00 26.69
CA PRO A 45 12.88 29.70 26.46
C PRO A 45 12.28 28.90 25.30
N LYS A 46 11.17 29.37 24.71
CA LYS A 46 10.47 28.76 23.58
C LYS A 46 11.13 29.03 22.23
N GLU A 47 11.69 30.19 21.98
CA GLU A 47 12.28 30.53 20.67
C GLU A 47 13.60 29.81 20.42
N SER A 48 14.49 29.70 21.39
CA SER A 48 15.75 28.97 21.23
C SER A 48 15.52 27.48 20.99
N LYS A 49 14.54 26.89 21.67
CA LYS A 49 14.16 25.45 21.48
C LYS A 49 13.52 25.22 20.11
N MET A 50 12.71 26.15 19.63
CA MET A 50 12.08 26.04 18.32
C MET A 50 13.08 26.19 17.17
N GLN A 51 14.06 27.13 17.34
CA GLN A 51 15.16 27.28 16.39
C GLN A 51 16.07 26.05 16.35
N SER A 52 16.39 25.43 17.50
CA SER A 52 17.18 24.21 17.56
C SER A 52 16.47 23.01 16.91
N LEU A 53 15.17 22.88 17.13
CA LEU A 53 14.35 21.83 16.46
C LEU A 53 14.27 22.06 14.95
N GLY A 54 14.17 23.32 14.50
CA GLY A 54 14.19 23.65 13.07
C GLY A 54 15.53 23.31 12.41
N GLN A 55 16.64 23.59 13.07
CA GLN A 55 17.97 23.20 12.58
C GLN A 55 18.14 21.69 12.54
N GLN A 56 17.70 20.96 13.56
CA GLN A 56 17.72 19.52 13.60
C GLN A 56 16.87 18.92 12.47
N ALA A 57 15.65 19.43 12.25
CA ALA A 57 14.79 18.97 11.17
C ALA A 57 15.44 19.18 9.79
N LEU A 58 16.09 20.30 9.54
CA LEU A 58 16.83 20.56 8.30
C LEU A 58 18.02 19.62 8.12
N GLN A 59 18.73 19.31 9.19
CA GLN A 59 19.81 18.33 9.16
C GLN A 59 19.28 16.92 8.88
N ASP A 60 18.22 16.50 9.57
CA ASP A 60 17.55 15.22 9.34
C ASP A 60 17.11 15.06 7.88
N ILE A 61 16.52 16.10 7.27
CA ILE A 61 16.14 16.08 5.85
C ILE A 61 17.35 15.85 4.95
N LYS A 62 18.46 16.50 5.23
CA LYS A 62 19.68 16.37 4.42
C LYS A 62 20.32 14.98 4.53
N GLU A 63 20.33 14.42 5.72
CA GLU A 63 21.03 13.17 6.03
C GLU A 63 20.16 11.92 5.79
N ASN A 64 18.86 12.00 6.07
CA ASN A 64 17.97 10.85 6.10
C ASN A 64 17.02 10.76 4.90
N THR A 65 16.99 11.76 3.99
CA THR A 65 16.18 11.69 2.78
C THR A 65 16.86 10.81 1.73
N LYS A 66 16.15 9.80 1.27
CA LYS A 66 16.61 8.87 0.25
C LYS A 66 15.78 9.00 -1.01
N PHE A 67 16.45 9.07 -2.14
CA PHE A 67 15.86 8.91 -3.45
C PHE A 67 16.12 7.49 -3.93
N GLY A 68 15.12 6.86 -4.47
CA GLY A 68 15.28 5.54 -5.02
C GLY A 68 14.21 5.23 -6.05
N GLY A 69 14.39 4.12 -6.72
CA GLY A 69 13.45 3.67 -7.71
C GLY A 69 13.70 2.23 -8.12
N TYR A 70 12.79 1.72 -8.92
CA TYR A 70 12.99 0.45 -9.59
C TYR A 70 12.18 0.34 -10.87
N VAL A 71 12.71 -0.45 -11.78
CA VAL A 71 12.11 -0.77 -13.07
C VAL A 71 11.96 -2.28 -13.18
N ILE A 72 10.83 -2.72 -13.72
CA ILE A 72 10.58 -4.13 -14.05
C ILE A 72 10.23 -4.21 -15.52
N GLY A 73 11.15 -4.75 -16.31
CA GLY A 73 10.91 -5.19 -17.69
C GLY A 73 10.29 -6.59 -17.68
N GLN A 74 9.43 -6.89 -18.64
CA GLN A 74 8.70 -8.16 -18.69
C GLN A 74 8.54 -8.66 -20.13
N ALA A 75 8.75 -9.97 -20.30
CA ALA A 75 8.35 -10.72 -21.50
C ALA A 75 7.39 -11.82 -21.07
N VAL A 76 6.19 -11.84 -21.63
CA VAL A 76 5.14 -12.84 -21.34
C VAL A 76 4.85 -13.64 -22.58
N PHE A 77 4.76 -14.95 -22.43
CA PHE A 77 4.33 -15.88 -23.45
C PHE A 77 3.21 -16.75 -22.87
N ASN A 78 2.10 -16.91 -23.57
CA ASN A 78 1.00 -17.74 -23.15
C ASN A 78 0.43 -18.53 -24.33
N ASP A 79 -0.09 -19.70 -24.06
CA ASP A 79 -0.73 -20.60 -25.03
C ASP A 79 -2.26 -20.57 -24.95
N ASN A 80 -2.84 -19.57 -24.26
CA ASN A 80 -4.29 -19.44 -24.15
C ASN A 80 -4.88 -19.00 -25.50
N ASP A 81 -5.63 -19.87 -26.14
CA ASP A 81 -6.27 -19.64 -27.45
C ASP A 81 -7.29 -18.48 -27.41
N ALA A 82 -7.88 -18.21 -26.26
CA ALA A 82 -8.77 -17.06 -26.07
C ALA A 82 -8.02 -15.73 -25.95
N SER A 83 -6.69 -15.74 -25.83
CA SER A 83 -5.88 -14.52 -25.76
C SER A 83 -5.58 -13.97 -27.15
N LYS A 84 -5.87 -12.69 -27.36
CA LYS A 84 -5.51 -11.99 -28.61
C LYS A 84 -4.00 -11.81 -28.78
N VAL A 85 -3.23 -11.90 -27.70
CA VAL A 85 -1.78 -11.66 -27.68
C VAL A 85 -1.13 -12.83 -26.95
N GLN A 86 -0.41 -13.67 -27.68
CA GLN A 86 0.30 -14.84 -27.14
C GLN A 86 1.71 -14.49 -26.64
N SER A 87 2.30 -13.39 -27.12
CA SER A 87 3.57 -12.88 -26.63
C SER A 87 3.57 -11.37 -26.52
N ASN A 88 4.17 -10.85 -25.45
CA ASN A 88 4.24 -9.42 -25.24
C ASN A 88 5.53 -9.03 -24.47
N PHE A 89 6.17 -7.95 -24.92
CA PHE A 89 7.25 -7.27 -24.19
C PHE A 89 6.72 -5.95 -23.65
N ASN A 90 6.90 -5.68 -22.37
CA ASN A 90 6.44 -4.43 -21.78
C ASN A 90 7.33 -3.96 -20.62
N LEU A 91 7.21 -2.69 -20.27
CA LEU A 91 7.67 -2.17 -18.99
C LEU A 91 6.52 -2.33 -17.98
N ARG A 92 6.56 -3.43 -17.23
CA ARG A 92 5.53 -3.77 -16.26
C ARG A 92 5.35 -2.70 -15.20
N LEU A 93 6.45 -2.11 -14.72
CA LEU A 93 6.42 -1.19 -13.61
C LEU A 93 7.66 -0.32 -13.56
N ILE A 94 7.44 0.99 -13.43
CA ILE A 94 8.47 1.97 -13.09
C ILE A 94 8.01 2.66 -11.81
N ARG A 95 8.85 2.71 -10.78
CA ARG A 95 8.60 3.47 -9.55
C ARG A 95 9.77 4.37 -9.21
N LEU A 96 9.44 5.57 -8.80
CA LEU A 96 10.35 6.55 -8.21
C LEU A 96 9.80 6.93 -6.84
N TYR A 97 10.66 7.03 -5.84
CA TYR A 97 10.23 7.41 -4.52
C TYR A 97 11.25 8.30 -3.80
N VAL A 98 10.72 9.09 -2.90
CA VAL A 98 11.45 9.82 -1.87
C VAL A 98 10.90 9.35 -0.54
N ASP A 99 11.74 8.89 0.35
CA ASP A 99 11.38 8.60 1.73
C ASP A 99 12.45 9.06 2.70
N GLY A 100 12.05 9.30 3.93
CA GLY A 100 12.97 9.79 4.94
C GLY A 100 12.37 9.86 6.33
N LYS A 101 13.19 10.31 7.27
CA LYS A 101 12.78 10.56 8.65
C LYS A 101 13.23 11.95 9.07
N VAL A 102 12.33 12.68 9.73
CA VAL A 102 12.58 14.00 10.30
C VAL A 102 12.02 14.02 11.72
N LEU A 103 12.86 14.17 12.71
CA LEU A 103 12.49 14.05 14.13
C LEU A 103 11.76 12.72 14.37
N ASP A 104 10.56 12.77 14.93
CA ASP A 104 9.71 11.61 15.19
C ASP A 104 8.83 11.21 13.99
N PHE A 105 8.98 11.86 12.84
CA PHE A 105 8.14 11.63 11.66
C PHE A 105 8.90 10.91 10.56
N GLN A 106 8.29 9.85 10.01
CA GLN A 106 8.68 9.25 8.76
C GLN A 106 7.73 9.71 7.65
N TYR A 107 8.26 9.86 6.43
CA TYR A 107 7.46 10.26 5.28
C TYR A 107 7.84 9.47 4.03
N LYS A 108 6.90 9.37 3.11
CA LYS A 108 7.13 8.78 1.79
C LYS A 108 6.27 9.44 0.73
N LEU A 109 6.89 9.72 -0.41
CA LEU A 109 6.21 10.03 -1.66
C LEU A 109 6.67 9.03 -2.71
N GLN A 110 5.74 8.37 -3.41
CA GLN A 110 6.06 7.43 -4.46
C GLN A 110 5.19 7.65 -5.69
N LEU A 111 5.84 7.75 -6.84
CA LEU A 111 5.22 7.79 -8.16
C LEU A 111 5.34 6.43 -8.83
N GLN A 112 4.35 6.07 -9.63
CA GLN A 112 4.33 4.86 -10.43
C GLN A 112 3.87 5.15 -11.84
N ALA A 113 4.61 4.63 -12.82
CA ALA A 113 4.17 4.46 -14.20
C ALA A 113 4.21 2.96 -14.55
N ASN A 114 3.26 2.50 -15.33
CA ASN A 114 3.19 1.09 -15.74
C ASN A 114 2.38 0.93 -17.01
N GLY A 115 2.52 -0.22 -17.66
CA GLY A 115 1.77 -0.55 -18.87
C GLY A 115 2.34 0.08 -20.14
N PHE A 116 3.60 0.51 -20.15
CA PHE A 116 4.28 0.89 -21.38
C PHE A 116 4.29 -0.29 -22.36
N GLY A 117 3.80 -0.09 -23.57
CA GLY A 117 3.52 -1.17 -24.51
C GLY A 117 2.08 -1.72 -24.44
N ASN A 118 1.19 -1.04 -23.69
CA ASN A 118 -0.24 -1.37 -23.64
C ASN A 118 -1.06 -0.09 -23.85
N ASP A 119 -1.43 0.16 -25.08
CA ASP A 119 -2.07 1.43 -25.53
C ASP A 119 -3.43 1.71 -24.89
N SER A 120 -4.10 0.67 -24.37
CA SER A 120 -5.45 0.80 -23.82
C SER A 120 -5.52 1.41 -22.42
N LYS A 121 -4.38 1.60 -21.71
CA LYS A 121 -4.40 1.98 -20.28
C LYS A 121 -3.77 3.31 -19.92
N GLY A 122 -3.22 4.04 -20.89
CA GLY A 122 -2.50 5.29 -20.63
C GLY A 122 -1.31 5.10 -19.68
N ASN A 123 -0.16 5.65 -20.02
CA ASN A 123 1.10 5.45 -19.30
C ASN A 123 1.42 6.60 -18.32
N SER A 124 0.42 7.40 -17.96
CA SER A 124 0.62 8.56 -17.09
C SER A 124 1.11 8.15 -15.72
N PRO A 125 2.16 8.79 -15.21
CA PRO A 125 2.59 8.61 -13.83
C PRO A 125 1.47 8.97 -12.86
N ARG A 126 1.33 8.19 -11.79
CA ARG A 126 0.39 8.46 -10.71
C ARG A 126 1.06 8.41 -9.35
N VAL A 127 0.56 9.22 -8.42
CA VAL A 127 0.95 9.11 -7.02
C VAL A 127 0.39 7.81 -6.47
N VAL A 128 1.23 6.97 -5.90
CA VAL A 128 0.80 5.71 -5.27
C VAL A 128 0.93 5.73 -3.76
N ASP A 129 2.00 6.30 -3.22
CA ASP A 129 2.15 6.53 -1.78
C ASP A 129 2.41 8.02 -1.56
N ALA A 130 1.69 8.63 -0.62
CA ALA A 130 1.93 9.99 -0.13
C ALA A 130 1.45 10.03 1.32
N TRP A 131 2.37 9.83 2.26
CA TRP A 131 2.01 9.71 3.66
C TRP A 131 3.10 10.24 4.60
N ILE A 132 2.67 10.60 5.80
CA ILE A 132 3.49 10.90 6.96
C ILE A 132 3.09 9.99 8.11
N GLU A 133 4.07 9.56 8.92
CA GLU A 133 3.84 8.71 10.08
C GLU A 133 4.59 9.25 11.29
N TRP A 134 3.86 9.51 12.37
CA TRP A 134 4.44 9.81 13.66
C TRP A 134 4.86 8.52 14.36
N GLN A 135 6.12 8.41 14.81
CA GLN A 135 6.76 7.20 15.30
C GLN A 135 7.45 7.38 16.65
N LYS A 136 6.96 8.30 17.48
CA LYS A 136 7.60 8.56 18.78
C LYS A 136 7.62 7.35 19.70
N PHE A 137 6.56 6.54 19.67
CA PHE A 137 6.43 5.34 20.47
C PHE A 137 6.38 4.10 19.58
N GLU A 138 7.09 3.05 20.00
CA GLU A 138 7.08 1.78 19.26
C GLU A 138 5.70 1.12 19.28
N PHE A 139 5.01 1.21 20.41
CA PHE A 139 3.69 0.64 20.60
C PHE A 139 2.53 1.45 19.98
N ALA A 140 2.78 2.70 19.54
CA ALA A 140 1.76 3.57 18.96
C ALA A 140 2.38 4.50 17.91
N LYS A 141 2.13 4.21 16.65
CA LYS A 141 2.55 4.98 15.48
C LYS A 141 1.30 5.37 14.70
N ILE A 142 1.20 6.61 14.27
CA ILE A 142 0.03 7.13 13.55
C ILE A 142 0.45 7.55 12.15
N ARG A 143 -0.11 6.90 11.14
CA ARG A 143 0.11 7.23 9.72
C ARG A 143 -1.11 7.92 9.14
N PHE A 144 -0.89 8.99 8.39
CA PHE A 144 -1.90 9.71 7.64
C PHE A 144 -1.47 9.89 6.18
N GLY A 145 -2.40 9.74 5.25
CA GLY A 145 -2.19 9.95 3.83
C GLY A 145 -2.68 8.80 2.97
N GLN A 146 -2.09 8.65 1.78
CA GLN A 146 -2.39 7.56 0.87
C GLN A 146 -1.32 6.48 0.97
N PHE A 147 -1.73 5.28 1.35
CA PHE A 147 -0.84 4.13 1.54
C PHE A 147 -1.59 2.80 1.39
N LYS A 148 -0.86 1.69 1.45
CA LYS A 148 -1.46 0.35 1.38
C LYS A 148 -2.34 0.06 2.58
N ARG A 149 -3.55 -0.47 2.33
CA ARG A 149 -4.52 -0.87 3.35
C ARG A 149 -3.96 -1.97 4.25
N ALA A 150 -4.33 -1.94 5.52
CA ALA A 150 -3.90 -2.86 6.59
C ALA A 150 -4.56 -4.24 6.46
N PHE A 151 -4.45 -4.90 5.29
CA PHE A 151 -5.11 -6.17 5.01
C PHE A 151 -4.15 -7.11 4.28
N THR A 152 -4.01 -8.35 4.79
CA THR A 152 -3.11 -9.42 4.35
C THR A 152 -1.61 -9.17 4.55
N PHE A 153 -0.80 -10.21 4.54
CA PHE A 153 0.66 -10.09 4.52
C PHE A 153 1.19 -9.62 3.18
N GLU A 154 0.58 -10.10 2.09
CA GLU A 154 1.10 -9.85 0.75
C GLU A 154 0.80 -8.45 0.24
N ASN A 155 -0.35 -7.83 0.63
CA ASN A 155 -0.71 -6.50 0.13
C ASN A 155 0.39 -5.45 0.36
N PRO A 156 1.00 -5.29 1.57
CA PRO A 156 2.04 -4.29 1.80
C PRO A 156 3.38 -4.61 1.13
N MET A 157 3.61 -5.84 0.63
CA MET A 157 4.89 -6.23 0.06
C MET A 157 5.24 -5.45 -1.20
N ASN A 158 6.54 -5.27 -1.40
CA ASN A 158 7.06 -4.72 -2.65
C ASN A 158 6.99 -5.79 -3.75
N PRO A 159 6.64 -5.46 -5.00
CA PRO A 159 6.73 -6.36 -6.14
C PRO A 159 8.07 -7.09 -6.31
N TRP A 160 9.16 -6.50 -5.81
CA TRP A 160 10.48 -7.13 -5.77
C TRP A 160 10.53 -8.41 -4.92
N ASP A 161 9.73 -8.45 -3.82
CA ASP A 161 9.85 -9.45 -2.75
C ASP A 161 8.73 -10.51 -2.77
N ILE A 162 7.86 -10.47 -3.77
CA ILE A 162 6.68 -11.36 -3.84
C ILE A 162 7.08 -12.83 -4.04
N GLY A 163 8.14 -13.10 -4.79
CA GLY A 163 8.61 -14.46 -5.10
C GLY A 163 7.87 -15.16 -6.25
N ALA A 164 7.06 -14.42 -7.00
CA ALA A 164 6.36 -14.92 -8.19
C ALA A 164 6.17 -13.77 -9.18
N ASN A 165 5.65 -14.06 -10.37
CA ASN A 165 5.41 -13.05 -11.41
C ASN A 165 4.37 -11.98 -11.02
N GLY A 166 3.62 -12.17 -9.94
CA GLY A 166 2.62 -11.22 -9.46
C GLY A 166 2.02 -11.60 -8.11
N TYR A 167 1.19 -10.72 -7.59
CA TYR A 167 0.43 -10.98 -6.37
C TYR A 167 -0.50 -12.18 -6.53
N ALA A 168 -0.77 -12.87 -5.43
CA ALA A 168 -1.77 -13.93 -5.39
C ALA A 168 -3.17 -13.39 -5.74
N GLN A 169 -4.04 -14.27 -6.23
CA GLN A 169 -5.43 -13.92 -6.54
C GLN A 169 -6.17 -13.36 -5.32
N LEU A 170 -5.89 -13.92 -4.13
CA LEU A 170 -6.36 -13.38 -2.86
C LEU A 170 -6.07 -11.89 -2.74
N THR A 171 -4.82 -11.50 -2.90
CA THR A 171 -4.38 -10.10 -2.80
C THR A 171 -4.96 -9.25 -3.94
N SER A 172 -4.94 -9.77 -5.15
CA SER A 172 -5.47 -9.08 -6.33
C SER A 172 -6.97 -8.83 -6.24
N LYS A 173 -7.76 -9.83 -5.82
CA LYS A 173 -9.22 -9.79 -5.83
C LYS A 173 -9.85 -9.34 -4.51
N LEU A 174 -9.17 -9.55 -3.38
CA LEU A 174 -9.73 -9.33 -2.05
C LEU A 174 -8.95 -8.32 -1.19
N ALA A 175 -7.84 -7.75 -1.67
CA ALA A 175 -7.11 -6.70 -0.94
C ALA A 175 -7.12 -5.33 -1.65
N GLY A 176 -7.97 -5.16 -2.66
CA GLY A 176 -8.19 -3.87 -3.34
C GLY A 176 -7.18 -3.55 -4.43
N MET A 177 -6.59 -4.53 -5.12
CA MET A 177 -5.72 -4.26 -6.27
C MET A 177 -6.49 -4.21 -7.59
N SER A 178 -7.27 -5.26 -7.88
CA SER A 178 -8.25 -5.36 -8.96
C SER A 178 -9.48 -6.00 -8.34
N ASP A 179 -10.08 -5.29 -7.43
CA ASP A 179 -11.03 -5.81 -6.46
C ASP A 179 -12.28 -6.39 -7.10
N ARG A 180 -12.76 -7.51 -6.55
CA ARG A 180 -13.94 -8.21 -7.05
C ARG A 180 -15.22 -7.37 -7.01
N VAL A 181 -15.31 -6.37 -6.13
CA VAL A 181 -16.48 -5.47 -6.07
C VAL A 181 -16.55 -4.48 -7.24
N GLY A 182 -15.52 -4.43 -8.08
CA GLY A 182 -15.45 -3.54 -9.24
C GLY A 182 -14.65 -2.25 -8.98
N GLU A 183 -13.96 -2.17 -7.85
CA GLU A 183 -13.05 -1.05 -7.59
C GLU A 183 -11.98 -0.98 -8.68
N HIS A 184 -11.67 0.23 -9.15
CA HIS A 184 -10.59 0.45 -10.09
C HIS A 184 -9.23 -0.01 -9.51
N SER A 185 -8.26 -0.26 -10.39
CA SER A 185 -6.95 -0.75 -9.97
C SER A 185 -6.23 0.23 -9.03
N SER A 186 -6.32 -0.01 -7.73
CA SER A 186 -5.78 0.84 -6.66
C SER A 186 -4.46 0.33 -6.08
N ASN A 187 -3.94 -0.79 -6.57
CA ASN A 187 -2.72 -1.41 -6.02
C ASN A 187 -2.80 -1.65 -4.51
N GLY A 188 -4.00 -1.93 -3.98
CA GLY A 188 -4.25 -2.17 -2.56
C GLY A 188 -4.14 -0.92 -1.67
N ARG A 189 -4.25 0.29 -2.25
CA ARG A 189 -4.08 1.56 -1.54
C ARG A 189 -5.37 2.32 -1.37
N ASP A 190 -5.37 3.22 -0.37
CA ASP A 190 -6.43 4.17 -0.13
C ASP A 190 -5.92 5.38 0.67
N MET A 191 -6.70 6.44 0.72
CA MET A 191 -6.48 7.57 1.61
C MET A 191 -7.07 7.24 2.99
N GLY A 192 -6.31 7.48 4.06
CA GLY A 192 -6.80 7.18 5.41
C GLY A 192 -5.85 7.56 6.53
N VAL A 193 -6.24 7.12 7.73
CA VAL A 193 -5.46 7.17 8.96
C VAL A 193 -5.27 5.76 9.48
N GLN A 194 -4.06 5.41 9.91
CA GLN A 194 -3.76 4.10 10.50
C GLN A 194 -2.99 4.26 11.79
N LEU A 195 -3.47 3.62 12.84
CA LEU A 195 -2.74 3.35 14.08
C LEU A 195 -2.10 1.97 13.97
N GLN A 196 -0.83 1.87 14.36
CA GLN A 196 -0.10 0.61 14.41
C GLN A 196 0.96 0.63 15.50
N GLY A 197 1.37 -0.54 15.94
CA GLY A 197 2.42 -0.64 16.96
C GLY A 197 2.87 -2.05 17.24
N ASP A 198 4.01 -2.13 17.91
CA ASP A 198 4.67 -3.34 18.33
C ASP A 198 4.82 -3.34 19.85
N PHE A 199 4.56 -4.46 20.53
CA PHE A 199 4.64 -4.51 21.98
C PHE A 199 4.91 -5.93 22.49
N LEU A 200 5.32 -5.98 23.77
CA LEU A 200 5.72 -7.18 24.51
C LEU A 200 6.99 -7.82 23.91
N PRO A 201 8.18 -7.21 24.14
CA PRO A 201 9.44 -7.78 23.69
C PRO A 201 9.70 -9.11 24.43
N ILE A 202 10.07 -10.14 23.67
CA ILE A 202 10.37 -11.48 24.16
C ILE A 202 11.65 -12.03 23.55
N GLY A 203 12.13 -13.12 24.10
CA GLY A 203 13.33 -13.82 23.63
C GLY A 203 14.64 -13.06 23.91
N LYS A 204 15.75 -13.67 23.55
CA LYS A 204 17.10 -13.06 23.70
C LYS A 204 17.33 -11.92 22.69
N ASP A 205 16.65 -11.97 21.57
CA ASP A 205 16.71 -11.00 20.48
C ASP A 205 15.73 -9.83 20.64
N GLN A 206 14.96 -9.81 21.74
CA GLN A 206 14.02 -8.74 22.10
C GLN A 206 13.04 -8.39 20.98
N HIS A 207 12.61 -9.39 20.18
CA HIS A 207 11.56 -9.15 19.19
C HIS A 207 10.19 -8.99 19.88
N ASN A 208 9.34 -8.14 19.33
CA ASN A 208 8.00 -7.94 19.88
C ASN A 208 7.09 -9.12 19.52
N LEU A 209 6.46 -9.73 20.54
CA LEU A 209 5.53 -10.84 20.38
C LEU A 209 4.30 -10.42 19.56
N PHE A 210 3.80 -9.20 19.79
CA PHE A 210 2.58 -8.72 19.18
C PHE A 210 2.84 -7.51 18.28
N HIS A 211 2.13 -7.49 17.15
CA HIS A 211 1.96 -6.30 16.31
C HIS A 211 0.48 -6.13 16.01
N TYR A 212 0.02 -4.89 15.95
CA TYR A 212 -1.32 -4.57 15.51
C TYR A 212 -1.31 -3.42 14.51
N GLN A 213 -2.33 -3.38 13.67
CA GLN A 213 -2.60 -2.28 12.78
C GLN A 213 -4.11 -2.12 12.63
N PHE A 214 -4.58 -0.88 12.66
CA PHE A 214 -5.99 -0.54 12.47
C PHE A 214 -6.08 0.78 11.72
N GLY A 215 -6.79 0.81 10.61
CA GLY A 215 -6.94 1.99 9.78
C GLY A 215 -8.39 2.29 9.44
N VAL A 216 -8.66 3.57 9.24
CA VAL A 216 -9.91 4.14 8.73
C VAL A 216 -9.62 4.78 7.39
N TYR A 217 -10.30 4.33 6.33
CA TYR A 217 -10.02 4.71 4.95
C TYR A 217 -11.27 5.22 4.23
N ASN A 218 -11.10 5.97 3.15
CA ASN A 218 -12.22 6.47 2.35
C ASN A 218 -13.02 5.36 1.63
N GLY A 219 -12.44 4.17 1.43
CA GLY A 219 -13.14 3.06 0.80
C GLY A 219 -13.22 3.10 -0.72
N GLN A 220 -12.67 4.13 -1.37
CA GLN A 220 -12.79 4.35 -2.82
C GLN A 220 -11.53 4.01 -3.61
N GLY A 221 -10.44 3.66 -2.92
CA GLY A 221 -9.16 3.33 -3.53
C GLY A 221 -8.28 4.53 -3.85
N ILE A 222 -7.21 4.25 -4.57
CA ILE A 222 -6.14 5.21 -4.84
C ILE A 222 -6.62 6.43 -5.64
N ASN A 223 -6.18 7.63 -5.23
CA ASN A 223 -6.46 8.90 -5.92
C ASN A 223 -7.95 9.19 -6.13
N LYS A 224 -8.80 8.72 -5.21
CA LYS A 224 -10.23 8.97 -5.20
C LYS A 224 -10.65 9.61 -3.89
N SER A 225 -11.51 10.61 -3.99
CA SER A 225 -12.22 11.15 -2.84
C SER A 225 -13.32 10.20 -2.39
N ASP A 226 -13.74 10.36 -1.17
CA ASP A 226 -14.93 9.69 -0.64
C ASP A 226 -16.17 10.03 -1.49
N GLN A 227 -16.98 9.04 -1.80
CA GLN A 227 -18.15 9.17 -2.67
C GLN A 227 -19.48 9.00 -1.93
N ASN A 228 -19.47 8.45 -0.71
CA ASN A 228 -20.69 8.09 0.02
C ASN A 228 -20.68 8.54 1.49
N GLY A 229 -19.60 9.16 1.97
CA GLY A 229 -19.44 9.56 3.37
C GLY A 229 -19.16 8.38 4.34
N HIS A 230 -19.19 7.14 3.85
CA HIS A 230 -18.88 5.96 4.65
C HIS A 230 -17.39 5.68 4.63
N LYS A 231 -16.91 5.02 5.68
CA LYS A 231 -15.48 4.65 5.81
C LYS A 231 -15.29 3.15 5.86
N ASP A 232 -14.17 2.71 5.32
CA ASP A 232 -13.68 1.35 5.51
C ASP A 232 -12.83 1.26 6.77
N TYR A 233 -13.15 0.29 7.61
CA TYR A 233 -12.41 -0.06 8.83
C TYR A 233 -11.64 -1.34 8.53
N ILE A 234 -10.30 -1.26 8.57
CA ILE A 234 -9.43 -2.36 8.19
C ILE A 234 -8.35 -2.52 9.25
N GLY A 235 -8.11 -3.75 9.69
CA GLY A 235 -7.07 -3.99 10.67
C GLY A 235 -6.54 -5.41 10.66
N GLY A 236 -5.43 -5.60 11.34
CA GLY A 236 -4.78 -6.89 11.55
C GLY A 236 -4.13 -6.99 12.92
N PHE A 237 -4.14 -8.19 13.47
CA PHE A 237 -3.42 -8.52 14.69
C PHE A 237 -2.48 -9.69 14.41
N PHE A 238 -1.24 -9.54 14.87
CA PHE A 238 -0.14 -10.46 14.57
C PHE A 238 0.45 -10.99 15.85
N VAL A 239 0.81 -12.28 15.83
CA VAL A 239 1.57 -12.94 16.88
C VAL A 239 2.87 -13.44 16.28
N ARG A 240 3.98 -13.14 16.92
CA ARG A 240 5.35 -13.52 16.52
C ARG A 240 5.99 -14.36 17.61
N PRO A 241 5.70 -15.68 17.69
CA PRO A 241 6.25 -16.56 18.73
C PRO A 241 7.78 -16.66 18.67
N ILE A 242 8.34 -16.55 17.49
CA ILE A 242 9.77 -16.39 17.18
C ILE A 242 9.92 -15.31 16.13
N LYS A 243 11.09 -14.71 16.02
CA LYS A 243 11.38 -13.58 15.12
C LYS A 243 10.99 -13.85 13.67
N GLU A 244 11.22 -15.06 13.19
CA GLU A 244 10.99 -15.48 11.80
C GLU A 244 9.53 -15.82 11.50
N LEU A 245 8.70 -16.16 12.50
CA LEU A 245 7.33 -16.64 12.32
C LEU A 245 6.32 -15.58 12.73
N GLN A 246 5.41 -15.28 11.82
CA GLN A 246 4.27 -14.40 12.06
C GLN A 246 2.96 -15.14 11.71
N LEU A 247 2.04 -15.13 12.65
CA LEU A 247 0.66 -15.55 12.45
C LEU A 247 -0.22 -14.30 12.52
N ALA A 248 -1.23 -14.17 11.67
CA ALA A 248 -2.09 -13.00 11.69
C ALA A 248 -3.54 -13.31 11.34
N VAL A 249 -4.42 -12.46 11.89
CA VAL A 249 -5.82 -12.34 11.49
C VAL A 249 -6.07 -10.91 11.02
N PHE A 250 -6.87 -10.75 9.95
CA PHE A 250 -7.21 -9.45 9.37
C PHE A 250 -8.72 -9.35 9.21
N GLY A 251 -9.25 -8.16 9.47
CA GLY A 251 -10.65 -7.81 9.25
C GLY A 251 -10.79 -6.59 8.36
N TRP A 252 -11.85 -6.56 7.57
CA TRP A 252 -12.25 -5.42 6.77
C TRP A 252 -13.78 -5.29 6.81
N SER A 253 -14.27 -4.12 7.18
CA SER A 253 -15.69 -3.76 7.17
C SER A 253 -15.87 -2.40 6.52
N GLY A 254 -16.65 -2.35 5.45
CA GLY A 254 -16.94 -1.14 4.69
C GLY A 254 -17.84 -1.43 3.51
N ASP A 255 -17.84 -0.49 2.56
CA ASP A 255 -18.59 -0.60 1.32
C ASP A 255 -17.83 0.06 0.15
N TYR A 256 -18.34 -0.16 -1.05
CA TYR A 256 -17.82 0.47 -2.26
C TYR A 256 -18.97 1.04 -3.08
N VAL A 257 -18.82 2.26 -3.57
CA VAL A 257 -19.82 2.91 -4.42
C VAL A 257 -19.26 3.26 -5.79
N ALA A 258 -20.00 2.97 -6.82
CA ALA A 258 -19.75 3.45 -8.18
C ALA A 258 -21.06 3.50 -8.96
N ASN A 259 -21.19 4.49 -9.86
CA ASN A 259 -22.37 4.66 -10.72
C ASN A 259 -23.70 4.69 -9.94
N GLY A 260 -23.71 5.25 -8.72
CA GLY A 260 -24.89 5.31 -7.87
C GLY A 260 -25.27 4.00 -7.17
N ILE A 261 -24.49 2.92 -7.34
CA ILE A 261 -24.71 1.62 -6.69
C ILE A 261 -23.72 1.45 -5.56
N THR A 262 -24.21 1.06 -4.37
CA THR A 262 -23.40 0.73 -3.21
C THR A 262 -23.43 -0.78 -2.96
N VAL A 263 -22.28 -1.38 -2.69
CA VAL A 263 -22.15 -2.79 -2.34
C VAL A 263 -21.31 -2.97 -1.08
N ASP A 264 -21.71 -3.90 -0.23
CA ASP A 264 -20.92 -4.29 0.95
C ASP A 264 -19.50 -4.75 0.56
N ARG A 265 -18.54 -4.47 1.44
CA ARG A 265 -17.18 -4.98 1.37
C ARG A 265 -16.72 -5.45 2.75
N LYS A 266 -17.12 -6.67 3.12
CA LYS A 266 -16.75 -7.27 4.41
C LYS A 266 -15.84 -8.46 4.17
N ARG A 267 -14.69 -8.50 4.85
CA ARG A 267 -13.66 -9.53 4.64
C ARG A 267 -13.04 -9.97 5.95
N LEU A 268 -12.61 -11.21 5.96
CA LEU A 268 -11.81 -11.79 7.02
C LEU A 268 -10.70 -12.61 6.38
N ALA A 269 -9.47 -12.43 6.86
CA ALA A 269 -8.34 -13.21 6.38
C ALA A 269 -7.50 -13.73 7.54
N TYR A 270 -6.82 -14.85 7.29
CA TYR A 270 -5.85 -15.48 8.18
C TYR A 270 -4.57 -15.71 7.39
N GLY A 271 -3.44 -15.55 8.05
CA GLY A 271 -2.17 -15.74 7.39
C GLY A 271 -1.09 -16.26 8.30
N LEU A 272 -0.13 -16.94 7.65
CA LEU A 272 1.14 -17.38 8.21
C LEU A 272 2.25 -16.87 7.31
N LYS A 273 3.31 -16.33 7.92
CA LYS A 273 4.53 -15.92 7.24
C LYS A 273 5.74 -16.38 8.04
N TYR A 274 6.66 -17.07 7.38
CA TYR A 274 7.94 -17.49 7.95
C TYR A 274 9.08 -17.02 7.05
N ASP A 275 9.99 -16.24 7.61
CA ASP A 275 11.17 -15.68 6.94
C ASP A 275 12.45 -16.14 7.66
N GLY A 276 12.82 -17.41 7.48
CA GLY A 276 14.03 -18.01 8.03
C GLY A 276 14.96 -18.54 6.94
N LYS A 277 15.47 -19.76 7.12
CA LYS A 277 16.30 -20.44 6.12
C LYS A 277 15.56 -20.65 4.78
N ILE A 278 14.26 -20.80 4.86
CA ILE A 278 13.33 -20.78 3.73
C ILE A 278 12.31 -19.68 3.97
N ASN A 279 11.61 -19.27 2.92
CA ASN A 279 10.48 -18.36 3.05
C ASN A 279 9.18 -19.12 2.81
N VAL A 280 8.23 -18.97 3.71
CA VAL A 280 6.89 -19.54 3.56
C VAL A 280 5.87 -18.44 3.79
N ARG A 281 4.86 -18.37 2.95
CA ARG A 281 3.70 -17.51 3.15
C ARG A 281 2.45 -18.25 2.70
N ALA A 282 1.44 -18.28 3.56
CA ALA A 282 0.14 -18.85 3.24
C ALA A 282 -0.94 -17.94 3.83
N GLU A 283 -1.95 -17.67 3.04
CA GLU A 283 -3.09 -16.85 3.45
C GLU A 283 -4.39 -17.45 2.90
N TYR A 284 -5.45 -17.32 3.69
CA TYR A 284 -6.83 -17.58 3.30
C TYR A 284 -7.67 -16.33 3.55
N ALA A 285 -8.55 -15.97 2.65
CA ALA A 285 -9.51 -14.89 2.86
C ALA A 285 -10.90 -15.25 2.35
N ARG A 286 -11.91 -14.77 3.07
CA ARG A 286 -13.30 -14.79 2.64
C ARG A 286 -13.81 -13.36 2.45
N SER A 287 -14.68 -13.17 1.46
CA SER A 287 -15.27 -11.89 1.12
C SER A 287 -16.78 -12.01 1.04
N HIS A 288 -17.47 -10.98 1.51
CA HIS A 288 -18.89 -10.74 1.35
C HIS A 288 -19.08 -9.39 0.64
N GLY A 289 -19.96 -9.34 -0.34
CA GLY A 289 -20.26 -8.19 -1.20
C GLY A 289 -20.32 -8.58 -2.66
N ARG A 290 -21.27 -8.02 -3.41
CA ARG A 290 -21.42 -8.24 -4.86
C ARG A 290 -20.49 -7.34 -5.65
N LYS A 291 -20.38 -7.59 -6.95
CA LYS A 291 -19.68 -6.72 -7.90
C LYS A 291 -20.64 -5.64 -8.40
N ILE A 292 -20.15 -4.41 -8.55
CA ILE A 292 -20.84 -3.39 -9.35
C ILE A 292 -20.55 -3.66 -10.82
N GLY A 293 -21.60 -3.83 -11.60
CA GLY A 293 -21.56 -4.13 -13.02
C GLY A 293 -22.81 -3.59 -13.70
N THR A 294 -23.23 -4.24 -14.79
CA THR A 294 -24.46 -3.94 -15.52
C THR A 294 -25.41 -5.11 -15.46
N ASP A 295 -26.70 -4.85 -15.33
CA ASP A 295 -27.77 -5.85 -15.44
C ASP A 295 -28.05 -6.26 -16.90
N ALA A 296 -29.06 -7.08 -17.12
CA ALA A 296 -29.48 -7.53 -18.44
C ALA A 296 -29.99 -6.39 -19.35
N ASN A 297 -30.38 -5.25 -18.76
CA ASN A 297 -30.86 -4.06 -19.49
C ASN A 297 -29.75 -3.05 -19.74
N GLY A 298 -28.51 -3.34 -19.35
CA GLY A 298 -27.35 -2.46 -19.47
C GLY A 298 -27.27 -1.37 -18.39
N LEU A 299 -28.11 -1.43 -17.34
CA LEU A 299 -28.11 -0.45 -16.27
C LEU A 299 -27.13 -0.85 -15.15
N PRO A 300 -26.52 0.13 -14.45
CA PRO A 300 -25.67 -0.14 -13.29
C PRO A 300 -26.43 -0.95 -12.23
N ALA A 301 -25.83 -2.03 -11.74
CA ALA A 301 -26.44 -2.91 -10.77
C ALA A 301 -25.41 -3.68 -9.94
N ALA A 302 -25.82 -4.17 -8.76
CA ALA A 302 -25.04 -5.12 -7.98
C ALA A 302 -25.25 -6.53 -8.55
N VAL A 303 -24.22 -7.06 -9.24
CA VAL A 303 -24.26 -8.34 -9.98
C VAL A 303 -23.35 -9.39 -9.38
N GLY A 304 -23.52 -10.64 -9.82
CA GLY A 304 -22.68 -11.78 -9.42
C GLY A 304 -22.96 -12.28 -8.00
N ALA A 305 -22.09 -13.18 -7.54
CA ALA A 305 -22.24 -13.82 -6.25
C ALA A 305 -21.88 -12.88 -5.10
N ASN A 306 -22.59 -13.02 -3.98
CA ASN A 306 -22.37 -12.23 -2.79
C ASN A 306 -21.17 -12.69 -1.95
N ARG A 307 -20.73 -13.93 -2.14
CA ARG A 307 -19.63 -14.53 -1.37
C ARG A 307 -18.54 -15.01 -2.31
N ALA A 308 -17.30 -14.81 -1.91
CA ALA A 308 -16.12 -15.34 -2.58
C ALA A 308 -15.06 -15.72 -1.53
N ASP A 309 -14.13 -16.56 -1.92
CA ASP A 309 -12.94 -16.83 -1.13
C ASP A 309 -11.71 -17.09 -2.00
N ALA A 310 -10.55 -17.00 -1.37
CA ALA A 310 -9.29 -17.25 -2.00
C ALA A 310 -8.27 -17.73 -0.96
N TRP A 311 -7.29 -18.51 -1.43
CA TRP A 311 -6.13 -18.89 -0.63
C TRP A 311 -4.91 -19.11 -1.51
N TYR A 312 -3.77 -18.98 -0.92
CA TYR A 312 -2.52 -19.37 -1.55
C TYR A 312 -1.52 -19.86 -0.52
N ALA A 313 -0.56 -20.63 -1.01
CA ALA A 313 0.66 -20.96 -0.30
C ALA A 313 1.83 -20.79 -1.25
N ILE A 314 2.91 -20.18 -0.78
CA ILE A 314 4.16 -20.00 -1.50
C ILE A 314 5.34 -20.39 -0.61
N VAL A 315 6.28 -21.12 -1.18
CA VAL A 315 7.52 -21.52 -0.52
C VAL A 315 8.70 -21.08 -1.38
N GLY A 316 9.67 -20.42 -0.77
CA GLY A 316 10.90 -19.98 -1.40
C GLY A 316 12.12 -20.60 -0.75
N VAL A 317 12.99 -21.20 -1.56
CA VAL A 317 14.21 -21.88 -1.10
C VAL A 317 15.42 -21.22 -1.75
N PRO A 318 16.31 -20.58 -0.98
CA PRO A 318 17.58 -20.09 -1.50
C PRO A 318 18.52 -21.26 -1.78
N VAL A 319 19.27 -21.19 -2.88
CA VAL A 319 20.27 -22.19 -3.29
C VAL A 319 21.55 -21.48 -3.67
N GLY A 320 22.59 -21.66 -2.86
CA GLY A 320 23.81 -20.89 -2.98
C GLY A 320 23.58 -19.40 -2.72
N GLU A 321 24.43 -18.55 -3.32
CA GLU A 321 24.41 -17.10 -3.09
C GLU A 321 23.51 -16.32 -4.06
N HIS A 322 23.25 -16.90 -5.23
CA HIS A 322 22.61 -16.19 -6.36
C HIS A 322 21.21 -16.69 -6.70
N TRP A 323 20.89 -17.94 -6.40
CA TRP A 323 19.63 -18.55 -6.81
C TRP A 323 18.60 -18.59 -5.69
N LYS A 324 17.34 -18.39 -6.08
CA LYS A 324 16.19 -18.64 -5.23
C LYS A 324 15.06 -19.24 -6.06
N PHE A 325 14.52 -20.35 -5.60
CA PHE A 325 13.42 -21.05 -6.25
C PHE A 325 12.16 -20.91 -5.43
N TRP A 326 11.02 -20.75 -6.12
CA TRP A 326 9.73 -20.61 -5.48
C TRP A 326 8.72 -21.55 -6.12
N GLY A 327 7.86 -22.12 -5.27
CA GLY A 327 6.64 -22.82 -5.69
C GLY A 327 5.43 -22.14 -5.08
N LYS A 328 4.40 -21.84 -5.88
CA LYS A 328 3.15 -21.23 -5.41
C LYS A 328 1.95 -22.01 -5.93
N TYR A 329 1.03 -22.30 -5.02
CA TYR A 329 -0.34 -22.74 -5.33
C TYR A 329 -1.31 -21.64 -4.91
N ASP A 330 -2.24 -21.25 -5.81
CA ASP A 330 -3.06 -20.05 -5.66
C ASP A 330 -4.45 -20.31 -6.24
N VAL A 331 -5.49 -20.10 -5.43
CA VAL A 331 -6.87 -20.41 -5.75
C VAL A 331 -7.79 -19.25 -5.44
N TYR A 332 -8.70 -18.96 -6.37
CA TYR A 332 -9.80 -18.02 -6.18
C TYR A 332 -11.13 -18.67 -6.60
N ARG A 333 -12.18 -18.46 -5.79
CA ARG A 333 -13.55 -18.88 -6.11
C ARG A 333 -14.49 -17.68 -5.99
N ASP A 334 -15.08 -17.28 -7.11
CA ASP A 334 -15.89 -16.05 -7.16
C ASP A 334 -17.25 -16.20 -6.45
N ASN A 335 -17.77 -17.42 -6.34
CA ASN A 335 -19.03 -17.75 -5.65
C ASN A 335 -18.86 -18.74 -4.48
N LYS A 336 -17.61 -19.07 -4.08
CA LYS A 336 -17.23 -20.11 -3.11
C LYS A 336 -17.48 -21.55 -3.56
N GLU A 337 -18.05 -21.76 -4.73
CA GLU A 337 -18.27 -23.08 -5.29
C GLU A 337 -17.11 -23.46 -6.22
N TRP A 338 -16.87 -24.78 -6.33
CA TRP A 338 -15.78 -25.28 -7.18
C TRP A 338 -15.98 -25.01 -8.67
N ASN A 339 -17.21 -24.79 -9.12
CA ASN A 339 -17.51 -24.43 -10.51
C ASN A 339 -16.98 -23.06 -10.93
N SER A 340 -16.70 -22.17 -9.97
CA SER A 340 -16.12 -20.84 -10.19
C SER A 340 -14.62 -20.76 -9.90
N THR A 341 -13.96 -21.90 -9.77
CA THR A 341 -12.55 -21.97 -9.35
C THR A 341 -11.61 -21.58 -10.49
N LYS A 342 -10.67 -20.70 -10.14
CA LYS A 342 -9.45 -20.46 -10.88
C LYS A 342 -8.25 -20.83 -10.02
N SER A 343 -7.49 -21.84 -10.46
CA SER A 343 -6.28 -22.32 -9.77
C SER A 343 -5.04 -22.01 -10.60
N LEU A 344 -3.98 -21.57 -9.94
CA LEU A 344 -2.67 -21.30 -10.53
C LEU A 344 -1.61 -22.10 -9.80
N TYR A 345 -0.74 -22.74 -10.55
CA TYR A 345 0.46 -23.42 -10.08
C TYR A 345 1.67 -22.71 -10.68
N ASN A 346 2.51 -22.11 -9.85
CA ASN A 346 3.67 -21.38 -10.32
C ASN A 346 4.96 -22.03 -9.84
N LEU A 347 5.91 -22.16 -10.75
CA LEU A 347 7.30 -22.46 -10.46
C LEU A 347 8.16 -21.28 -10.91
N THR A 348 8.96 -20.73 -10.01
CA THR A 348 9.76 -19.53 -10.27
C THR A 348 11.21 -19.78 -9.92
N ALA A 349 12.11 -19.35 -10.79
CA ALA A 349 13.54 -19.25 -10.53
C ALA A 349 13.96 -17.79 -10.58
N GLU A 350 14.65 -17.34 -9.53
CA GLU A 350 15.29 -16.02 -9.46
C GLU A 350 16.80 -16.19 -9.47
N TYR A 351 17.47 -15.36 -10.26
CA TYR A 351 18.93 -15.22 -10.24
C TYR A 351 19.31 -13.79 -9.91
N TYR A 352 20.09 -13.61 -8.87
CA TYR A 352 20.59 -12.32 -8.40
C TYR A 352 22.00 -12.09 -8.94
N PHE A 353 22.17 -11.20 -9.90
CA PHE A 353 23.48 -10.72 -10.34
C PHE A 353 24.13 -9.88 -9.25
N TYR A 354 23.34 -8.99 -8.66
CA TYR A 354 23.69 -8.11 -7.56
C TYR A 354 22.47 -7.91 -6.64
N LYS A 355 22.66 -7.27 -5.49
CA LYS A 355 21.57 -6.94 -4.56
C LYS A 355 20.47 -6.07 -5.18
N ASN A 356 20.77 -5.38 -6.27
CA ASN A 356 19.90 -4.44 -6.97
C ASN A 356 19.54 -4.85 -8.41
N LEU A 357 19.99 -6.01 -8.88
CA LEU A 357 19.69 -6.54 -10.21
C LEU A 357 19.39 -8.03 -10.14
N LYS A 358 18.19 -8.42 -10.55
CA LYS A 358 17.81 -9.82 -10.68
C LYS A 358 17.00 -10.09 -11.94
N ILE A 359 17.07 -11.31 -12.42
CA ILE A 359 16.19 -11.88 -13.44
C ILE A 359 15.30 -12.93 -12.77
N GLN A 360 14.04 -13.01 -13.19
CA GLN A 360 13.07 -13.96 -12.68
C GLN A 360 12.32 -14.61 -13.83
N GLY A 361 12.38 -15.94 -13.91
CA GLY A 361 11.57 -16.73 -14.82
C GLY A 361 10.48 -17.47 -14.05
N THR A 362 9.23 -17.34 -14.47
CA THR A 362 8.08 -18.02 -13.85
C THR A 362 7.32 -18.79 -14.90
N TYR A 363 7.18 -20.08 -14.69
CA TYR A 363 6.21 -20.94 -15.39
C TYR A 363 4.94 -21.03 -14.55
N SER A 364 3.78 -20.84 -15.20
CA SER A 364 2.47 -20.89 -14.55
C SER A 364 1.54 -21.78 -15.36
N TYR A 365 0.99 -22.81 -14.72
CA TYR A 365 -0.16 -23.55 -15.24
C TYR A 365 -1.44 -22.98 -14.59
N THR A 366 -2.41 -22.63 -15.40
CA THR A 366 -3.72 -22.10 -14.97
C THR A 366 -4.83 -23.08 -15.33
N HIS A 367 -5.68 -23.40 -14.34
CA HIS A 367 -6.96 -24.09 -14.55
C HIS A 367 -8.09 -23.14 -14.12
N ASP A 368 -8.86 -22.64 -15.10
CA ASP A 368 -9.95 -21.67 -14.87
C ASP A 368 -11.27 -22.29 -15.35
N ARG A 369 -12.09 -22.76 -14.42
CA ARG A 369 -13.37 -23.43 -14.74
C ARG A 369 -14.41 -22.50 -15.37
N THR A 370 -14.20 -21.20 -15.28
CA THR A 370 -15.11 -20.17 -15.83
C THR A 370 -14.72 -19.70 -17.23
N ALA A 371 -13.50 -20.02 -17.66
CA ALA A 371 -13.00 -19.62 -18.98
C ALA A 371 -13.45 -20.60 -20.08
N VAL A 372 -13.44 -20.12 -21.32
CA VAL A 372 -13.66 -20.93 -22.53
C VAL A 372 -12.50 -21.90 -22.70
N ASP A 373 -11.28 -21.37 -22.69
CA ASP A 373 -10.05 -22.15 -22.60
C ASP A 373 -9.71 -22.31 -21.11
N LYS A 374 -9.99 -23.50 -20.58
CA LYS A 374 -9.89 -23.76 -19.14
C LYS A 374 -8.47 -23.95 -18.66
N ASP A 375 -7.63 -24.51 -19.52
CA ASP A 375 -6.29 -24.97 -19.18
C ASP A 375 -5.28 -24.31 -20.10
N TYR A 376 -4.39 -23.49 -19.52
CA TYR A 376 -3.35 -22.83 -20.30
C TYR A 376 -2.08 -22.61 -19.49
N ASN A 377 -1.00 -22.42 -20.22
CA ASN A 377 0.32 -22.16 -19.65
C ASN A 377 0.77 -20.73 -19.92
N THR A 378 1.55 -20.19 -18.99
CA THR A 378 2.20 -18.91 -19.18
C THR A 378 3.66 -19.01 -18.74
N PHE A 379 4.55 -18.53 -19.58
CA PHE A 379 5.93 -18.27 -19.20
C PHE A 379 6.17 -16.77 -19.13
N ASP A 380 6.68 -16.30 -17.99
CA ASP A 380 6.89 -14.90 -17.68
C ASP A 380 8.36 -14.70 -17.30
N LEU A 381 9.08 -13.89 -18.07
CA LEU A 381 10.46 -13.52 -17.82
C LEU A 381 10.51 -12.05 -17.41
N GLN A 382 11.08 -11.75 -16.25
CA GLN A 382 11.18 -10.39 -15.74
C GLN A 382 12.62 -10.03 -15.38
N VAL A 383 13.00 -8.80 -15.70
CA VAL A 383 14.25 -8.19 -15.25
C VAL A 383 13.92 -7.07 -14.28
N TYR A 384 14.50 -7.14 -13.10
CA TYR A 384 14.31 -6.20 -12.02
C TYR A 384 15.59 -5.42 -11.77
N TYR A 385 15.50 -4.11 -11.83
CA TYR A 385 16.60 -3.22 -11.45
C TYR A 385 16.11 -2.17 -10.46
N ARG A 386 16.85 -1.96 -9.36
CA ARG A 386 16.59 -0.90 -8.37
C ARG A 386 17.84 -0.08 -8.10
N PHE A 387 17.68 1.19 -7.77
CA PHE A 387 18.75 2.16 -7.52
C PHE A 387 18.41 3.07 -6.35
#